data_3c7e4d9e1a9a44ca880b76b43babdc8c
#
_entry.id   3c7e4d9e1a9a44ca880b76b43babdc8c
#
_cell.length_a   1.000
_cell.length_b   1.000
_cell.length_c   1.000
_cell.angle_alpha   90.00
_cell.angle_beta   90.00
_cell.angle_gamma   90.00
#
_symmetry.space_group_name_H-M   'P 1'
#
loop_
_entity.id
_entity.type
_entity.pdbx_description
1 polymer ?
#
loop_
_entity_poly.entity_id
_entity_poly.type
_entity_poly.pdbx_seq_one_letter_code
_entity_poly.pdbx_strand_id
1 'polypeptide(L)'
;EYFVSDFITRGVWFNNGEVTQVTPPETQYLGGETALMDINDSGLAAGYASVAVSPLAEERIADCTPEDEETIVTAPVEVCAWNTWFSLKNSAAGNIEPFSFSFYSRRSNSGSFRANRSIYDVRGFLWQLDSSGNVIGEPQQLGTLMPREEEDENDFSSYAYTVNNNGIAGGQSWTYHPDLDAIKMPAIFVEGEALAVTEDTKYRWGSVNDINDNNVATGYLAEVISSKLRTTGFIYSVDNEQLTTLPGFFTGSSTVANAINDDGIVVGTGEVEATLATRDRAGFMFDSTEEGAEFINLNDTISCDAPYNIIEANSINDSGVIVATALKAEEYTDSEGETQTRDVVVTVKLDPSAADGELNDCTQQENRVERQGASLGLGTLLGFMGLGALISVFRRKSKINS
;
A
#
# COMPACT_ATOMS: atom_id res chain seq x y z
N GLU A 1 -0.45 -23.83 -29.28
CA GLU A 1 -0.70 -24.42 -27.96
C GLU A 1 -0.76 -23.29 -26.95
N TYR A 2 -1.82 -23.23 -26.14
CA TYR A 2 -2.02 -22.22 -25.12
C TYR A 2 -2.00 -22.89 -23.75
N PHE A 3 -1.41 -22.20 -22.75
CA PHE A 3 -1.48 -22.59 -21.35
C PHE A 3 -2.52 -21.70 -20.68
N VAL A 4 -3.45 -22.31 -19.96
CA VAL A 4 -4.50 -21.62 -19.22
C VAL A 4 -4.23 -21.84 -17.74
N SER A 5 -4.32 -20.77 -16.93
CA SER A 5 -4.29 -20.87 -15.48
C SER A 5 -5.67 -21.29 -14.95
N ASP A 6 -5.70 -22.15 -13.94
CA ASP A 6 -6.95 -22.62 -13.35
C ASP A 6 -7.68 -21.49 -12.59
N PHE A 7 -6.96 -20.44 -12.18
CA PHE A 7 -7.52 -19.27 -11.47
C PHE A 7 -6.54 -18.09 -11.52
N ILE A 8 -7.02 -16.87 -11.29
CA ILE A 8 -6.18 -15.66 -11.18
C ILE A 8 -5.46 -15.68 -9.82
N THR A 9 -6.21 -15.78 -8.74
CA THR A 9 -5.71 -15.83 -7.36
C THR A 9 -6.57 -16.75 -6.55
N ARG A 10 -5.99 -17.47 -5.57
CA ARG A 10 -6.73 -18.36 -4.71
C ARG A 10 -6.33 -18.14 -3.24
N GLY A 11 -7.32 -17.85 -2.39
CA GLY A 11 -7.16 -17.88 -0.95
C GLY A 11 -6.94 -19.33 -0.49
N VAL A 12 -5.93 -19.52 0.33
CA VAL A 12 -5.58 -20.85 0.85
C VAL A 12 -5.41 -20.83 2.35
N TRP A 13 -5.85 -21.90 3.00
CA TRP A 13 -5.49 -22.25 4.36
C TRP A 13 -4.42 -23.33 4.33
N PHE A 14 -3.34 -23.11 5.06
CA PHE A 14 -2.26 -24.07 5.18
C PHE A 14 -2.14 -24.56 6.62
N ASN A 15 -2.28 -25.87 6.82
CA ASN A 15 -2.15 -26.48 8.14
C ASN A 15 -1.47 -27.85 8.03
N ASN A 16 -0.41 -28.08 8.79
CA ASN A 16 0.31 -29.35 8.87
C ASN A 16 0.69 -30.00 7.53
N GLY A 17 0.96 -29.20 6.51
CA GLY A 17 1.32 -29.69 5.16
C GLY A 17 0.12 -29.89 4.23
N GLU A 18 -1.10 -29.69 4.70
CA GLU A 18 -2.30 -29.71 3.88
C GLU A 18 -2.70 -28.30 3.46
N VAL A 19 -3.19 -28.15 2.22
CA VAL A 19 -3.66 -26.89 1.64
C VAL A 19 -5.14 -27.02 1.31
N THR A 20 -5.96 -26.21 1.94
CA THR A 20 -7.39 -26.06 1.63
C THR A 20 -7.61 -24.75 0.89
N GLN A 21 -8.34 -24.79 -0.23
CA GLN A 21 -8.61 -23.63 -1.06
C GLN A 21 -10.02 -23.10 -0.82
N VAL A 22 -10.17 -21.77 -0.80
CA VAL A 22 -11.47 -21.11 -0.78
C VAL A 22 -11.83 -20.70 -2.21
N THR A 23 -12.89 -21.31 -2.75
CA THR A 23 -13.36 -21.06 -4.12
C THR A 23 -14.32 -19.87 -4.13
N PRO A 24 -14.20 -18.94 -5.11
CA PRO A 24 -15.14 -17.81 -5.22
C PRO A 24 -16.50 -18.26 -5.75
N PRO A 25 -17.56 -17.45 -5.54
CA PRO A 25 -18.87 -17.66 -6.17
C PRO A 25 -18.82 -17.59 -7.70
N GLU A 26 -18.00 -16.69 -8.27
CA GLU A 26 -17.84 -16.53 -9.71
C GLU A 26 -16.50 -17.08 -10.18
N THR A 27 -16.55 -18.02 -11.13
CA THR A 27 -15.37 -18.69 -11.70
C THR A 27 -15.31 -18.64 -13.23
N GLN A 28 -16.27 -17.96 -13.87
CA GLN A 28 -16.32 -17.89 -15.33
C GLN A 28 -15.04 -17.26 -15.90
N TYR A 29 -14.60 -17.77 -17.03
CA TYR A 29 -13.39 -17.40 -17.77
C TYR A 29 -12.08 -17.84 -17.09
N LEU A 30 -11.47 -17.04 -16.22
CA LEU A 30 -10.15 -17.30 -15.65
C LEU A 30 -10.20 -17.94 -14.26
N GLY A 31 -11.27 -18.68 -13.95
CA GLY A 31 -11.42 -19.43 -12.69
C GLY A 31 -11.70 -18.58 -11.46
N GLY A 32 -11.88 -17.27 -11.62
CA GLY A 32 -12.18 -16.35 -10.52
C GLY A 32 -10.96 -15.99 -9.66
N GLU A 33 -11.20 -15.16 -8.66
CA GLU A 33 -10.21 -14.75 -7.68
C GLU A 33 -10.77 -14.77 -6.26
N THR A 34 -9.96 -15.25 -5.30
CA THR A 34 -10.19 -15.12 -3.86
C THR A 34 -8.88 -14.81 -3.16
N ALA A 35 -8.96 -14.09 -2.04
CA ALA A 35 -7.87 -13.96 -1.10
C ALA A 35 -8.41 -14.03 0.32
N LEU A 36 -7.68 -14.68 1.22
CA LEU A 36 -7.84 -14.59 2.66
C LEU A 36 -6.79 -13.61 3.16
N MET A 37 -7.19 -12.56 3.84
CA MET A 37 -6.32 -11.45 4.23
C MET A 37 -6.02 -11.46 5.72
N ASP A 38 -7.01 -11.83 6.53
CA ASP A 38 -6.93 -11.83 7.98
C ASP A 38 -7.84 -12.90 8.58
N ILE A 39 -7.60 -13.27 9.82
CA ILE A 39 -8.41 -14.22 10.58
C ILE A 39 -8.37 -13.89 12.07
N ASN A 40 -9.55 -13.88 12.69
CA ASN A 40 -9.67 -13.67 14.13
C ASN A 40 -9.56 -14.97 14.95
N ASP A 41 -9.57 -14.84 16.28
CA ASP A 41 -9.43 -15.97 17.22
C ASP A 41 -10.57 -17.00 17.12
N SER A 42 -11.74 -16.63 16.63
CA SER A 42 -12.88 -17.51 16.44
C SER A 42 -12.85 -18.29 15.11
N GLY A 43 -11.83 -18.03 14.28
CA GLY A 43 -11.70 -18.63 12.95
C GLY A 43 -12.57 -17.93 11.88
N LEU A 44 -13.04 -16.70 12.15
CA LEU A 44 -13.70 -15.88 11.15
C LEU A 44 -12.63 -15.19 10.31
N ALA A 45 -12.54 -15.53 9.03
CA ALA A 45 -11.56 -14.99 8.10
C ALA A 45 -12.18 -13.89 7.23
N ALA A 46 -11.47 -12.77 7.09
CA ALA A 46 -11.79 -11.70 6.16
C ALA A 46 -10.98 -11.83 4.87
N GLY A 47 -11.55 -11.35 3.78
CA GLY A 47 -10.89 -11.32 2.49
C GLY A 47 -11.82 -10.84 1.40
N TYR A 48 -11.59 -11.32 0.18
CA TYR A 48 -12.44 -10.96 -0.95
C TYR A 48 -12.56 -12.09 -1.98
N ALA A 49 -13.64 -12.03 -2.77
CA ALA A 49 -13.93 -13.03 -3.82
C ALA A 49 -14.64 -12.38 -5.01
N SER A 50 -14.41 -12.92 -6.21
CA SER A 50 -15.17 -12.60 -7.41
C SER A 50 -16.61 -13.09 -7.30
N VAL A 51 -17.57 -12.22 -7.65
CA VAL A 51 -19.02 -12.48 -7.55
C VAL A 51 -19.74 -12.37 -8.88
N ALA A 52 -19.18 -11.68 -9.84
CA ALA A 52 -19.69 -11.54 -11.20
C ALA A 52 -18.56 -11.14 -12.15
N VAL A 53 -18.73 -11.36 -13.44
CA VAL A 53 -17.91 -10.73 -14.48
C VAL A 53 -18.39 -9.28 -14.62
N SER A 54 -17.46 -8.32 -14.77
CA SER A 54 -17.87 -6.92 -14.99
C SER A 54 -18.47 -6.72 -16.39
N PRO A 55 -19.46 -5.81 -16.58
CA PRO A 55 -20.10 -5.59 -17.88
C PRO A 55 -19.11 -5.30 -19.00
N LEU A 56 -18.12 -4.44 -18.74
CA LEU A 56 -17.07 -4.12 -19.72
C LEU A 56 -16.24 -5.36 -20.11
N ALA A 57 -15.97 -6.26 -19.18
CA ALA A 57 -15.24 -7.49 -19.47
C ALA A 57 -16.11 -8.46 -20.29
N GLU A 58 -17.37 -8.60 -19.96
CA GLU A 58 -18.32 -9.40 -20.76
C GLU A 58 -18.40 -8.92 -22.21
N GLU A 59 -18.59 -7.63 -22.44
CA GLU A 59 -18.62 -7.01 -23.77
C GLU A 59 -17.33 -7.32 -24.54
N ARG A 60 -16.16 -7.03 -23.97
CA ARG A 60 -14.87 -7.24 -24.63
C ARG A 60 -14.56 -8.70 -24.92
N ILE A 61 -14.99 -9.62 -24.08
CA ILE A 61 -14.79 -11.05 -24.30
C ILE A 61 -15.76 -11.53 -25.36
N ALA A 62 -17.01 -11.07 -25.38
CA ALA A 62 -17.99 -11.36 -26.43
C ALA A 62 -17.53 -10.85 -27.80
N ASP A 63 -16.99 -9.65 -27.88
CA ASP A 63 -16.43 -9.09 -29.14
C ASP A 63 -15.28 -9.92 -29.70
N CYS A 64 -14.51 -10.56 -28.81
CA CYS A 64 -13.37 -11.42 -29.19
C CYS A 64 -13.83 -12.83 -29.60
N THR A 65 -15.04 -13.25 -29.22
CA THR A 65 -15.62 -14.57 -29.48
C THR A 65 -17.01 -14.47 -30.10
N PRO A 66 -17.15 -13.84 -31.29
CA PRO A 66 -18.46 -13.62 -31.91
C PRO A 66 -19.17 -14.96 -32.21
N GLU A 67 -20.48 -15.01 -32.00
CA GLU A 67 -21.32 -16.19 -32.21
C GLU A 67 -21.72 -16.43 -33.67
N ASP A 68 -21.32 -15.53 -34.59
CA ASP A 68 -21.67 -15.69 -36.00
C ASP A 68 -20.80 -16.73 -36.70
N GLU A 69 -21.45 -17.58 -37.53
CA GLU A 69 -20.79 -18.67 -38.27
C GLU A 69 -19.81 -18.15 -39.35
N GLU A 70 -19.84 -16.86 -39.71
CA GLU A 70 -18.97 -16.27 -40.73
C GLU A 70 -17.64 -15.78 -40.17
N THR A 71 -17.54 -15.55 -38.86
CA THR A 71 -16.32 -15.04 -38.23
C THR A 71 -15.42 -16.20 -37.80
N ILE A 72 -14.20 -16.22 -38.31
CA ILE A 72 -13.19 -17.20 -37.89
C ILE A 72 -12.69 -16.83 -36.52
N VAL A 73 -13.17 -17.50 -35.49
CA VAL A 73 -12.63 -17.38 -34.12
C VAL A 73 -11.21 -17.95 -34.13
N THR A 74 -10.22 -17.09 -33.95
CA THR A 74 -8.80 -17.49 -34.03
C THR A 74 -8.21 -17.87 -32.67
N ALA A 75 -8.88 -17.58 -31.55
CA ALA A 75 -8.41 -17.87 -30.21
C ALA A 75 -9.53 -18.46 -29.31
N PRO A 76 -9.18 -19.34 -28.36
CA PRO A 76 -10.10 -19.80 -27.32
C PRO A 76 -10.59 -18.63 -26.46
N VAL A 77 -11.79 -18.78 -25.85
CA VAL A 77 -12.39 -17.75 -24.98
C VAL A 77 -11.50 -17.38 -23.80
N GLU A 78 -10.74 -18.34 -23.26
CA GLU A 78 -9.80 -18.12 -22.17
C GLU A 78 -8.65 -17.19 -22.57
N VAL A 79 -8.24 -17.23 -23.84
CA VAL A 79 -7.21 -16.31 -24.37
C VAL A 79 -7.77 -14.91 -24.50
N CYS A 80 -9.03 -14.77 -24.91
CA CYS A 80 -9.75 -13.49 -24.96
C CYS A 80 -9.91 -12.93 -23.55
N ALA A 81 -10.35 -13.73 -22.62
CA ALA A 81 -10.48 -13.36 -21.20
C ALA A 81 -9.13 -12.92 -20.59
N TRP A 82 -8.07 -13.67 -20.86
CA TRP A 82 -6.72 -13.31 -20.42
C TRP A 82 -6.25 -11.98 -21.00
N ASN A 83 -6.43 -11.76 -22.29
CA ASN A 83 -6.06 -10.50 -22.93
C ASN A 83 -6.86 -9.32 -22.37
N THR A 84 -8.14 -9.53 -22.11
CA THR A 84 -9.01 -8.52 -21.48
C THR A 84 -8.53 -8.20 -20.08
N TRP A 85 -8.31 -9.20 -19.24
CA TRP A 85 -7.75 -9.04 -17.89
C TRP A 85 -6.41 -8.30 -17.90
N PHE A 86 -5.47 -8.75 -18.76
CA PHE A 86 -4.15 -8.14 -18.89
C PHE A 86 -4.23 -6.68 -19.36
N SER A 87 -5.13 -6.38 -20.30
CA SER A 87 -5.37 -5.02 -20.77
C SER A 87 -5.96 -4.13 -19.68
N LEU A 88 -6.97 -4.59 -18.96
CA LEU A 88 -7.59 -3.84 -17.86
C LEU A 88 -6.60 -3.58 -16.72
N LYS A 89 -5.84 -4.59 -16.32
CA LYS A 89 -4.80 -4.47 -15.29
C LYS A 89 -3.67 -3.53 -15.71
N ASN A 90 -3.25 -3.55 -16.97
CA ASN A 90 -2.14 -2.74 -17.46
C ASN A 90 -2.56 -1.37 -18.01
N SER A 91 -3.81 -1.17 -18.42
CA SER A 91 -4.32 0.18 -18.71
C SER A 91 -4.28 1.06 -17.47
N ALA A 92 -4.30 0.43 -16.32
CA ALA A 92 -4.02 1.00 -15.02
C ALA A 92 -2.53 1.17 -14.71
N ALA A 93 -1.58 0.93 -15.62
CA ALA A 93 -0.13 0.94 -15.35
C ALA A 93 0.48 2.31 -14.94
N GLY A 94 -0.33 3.33 -14.80
CA GLY A 94 0.01 4.57 -14.08
C GLY A 94 -0.53 4.58 -12.66
N ASN A 95 -1.21 3.53 -12.22
CA ASN A 95 -1.95 3.48 -10.99
C ASN A 95 -1.20 2.63 -9.99
N ILE A 96 -0.98 3.22 -8.87
CA ILE A 96 -0.12 2.70 -7.86
C ILE A 96 -1.04 2.21 -6.76
N GLU A 97 -1.03 0.91 -6.53
CA GLU A 97 -1.56 0.40 -5.30
C GLU A 97 -0.77 1.00 -4.13
N PRO A 98 -1.43 1.55 -3.12
CA PRO A 98 -0.77 2.31 -2.06
C PRO A 98 0.26 1.51 -1.26
N PHE A 99 0.16 0.19 -1.27
CA PHE A 99 1.07 -0.71 -0.54
C PHE A 99 2.31 -1.12 -1.31
N SER A 100 2.47 -0.74 -2.58
CA SER A 100 3.71 -1.04 -3.26
C SER A 100 4.78 -0.01 -2.91
N PHE A 101 5.97 -0.47 -2.55
CA PHE A 101 7.16 0.37 -2.37
C PHE A 101 7.41 1.31 -3.58
N SER A 102 6.92 0.94 -4.75
CA SER A 102 6.95 1.74 -5.96
C SER A 102 6.01 2.94 -5.94
N PHE A 103 5.05 3.03 -5.01
CA PHE A 103 4.15 4.17 -4.87
C PHE A 103 4.91 5.49 -4.69
N TYR A 104 6.00 5.48 -3.96
CA TYR A 104 6.82 6.67 -3.72
C TYR A 104 7.85 6.95 -4.80
N SER A 105 8.20 5.96 -5.61
CA SER A 105 9.21 6.09 -6.67
C SER A 105 8.64 6.52 -8.02
N ARG A 106 7.36 6.28 -8.28
CA ARG A 106 6.72 6.65 -9.54
C ARG A 106 5.88 7.91 -9.37
N ARG A 107 6.45 9.03 -9.71
CA ARG A 107 5.71 10.28 -9.90
C ARG A 107 4.79 10.13 -11.12
N SER A 108 3.51 9.89 -10.90
CA SER A 108 2.52 10.20 -11.92
C SER A 108 2.40 11.72 -12.00
N ASN A 109 2.84 12.31 -13.09
CA ASN A 109 2.71 13.75 -13.34
C ASN A 109 1.27 14.18 -13.63
N SER A 110 0.32 13.25 -13.74
CA SER A 110 -1.04 13.54 -14.18
C SER A 110 -2.08 13.68 -13.06
N GLY A 111 -1.73 13.37 -11.80
CA GLY A 111 -2.67 13.49 -10.67
C GLY A 111 -3.94 12.61 -10.77
N SER A 112 -4.05 11.77 -11.79
CA SER A 112 -5.17 10.86 -11.96
C SER A 112 -4.82 9.52 -11.33
N PHE A 113 -5.53 9.19 -10.25
CA PHE A 113 -5.55 7.86 -9.68
C PHE A 113 -6.53 7.02 -10.48
N ARG A 114 -6.02 6.11 -11.27
CA ARG A 114 -6.84 5.03 -11.81
C ARG A 114 -6.47 3.78 -11.04
N ALA A 115 -7.38 3.22 -10.29
CA ALA A 115 -7.16 1.96 -9.62
C ALA A 115 -7.01 0.83 -10.63
N ASN A 116 -6.33 -0.24 -10.23
CA ASN A 116 -6.29 -1.48 -11.00
C ASN A 116 -7.72 -1.94 -11.26
N ARG A 117 -8.03 -2.22 -12.50
CA ARG A 117 -9.31 -2.76 -12.93
C ARG A 117 -9.21 -4.28 -13.01
N SER A 118 -10.32 -4.95 -12.71
CA SER A 118 -10.47 -6.39 -12.83
C SER A 118 -11.44 -6.72 -13.98
N ILE A 119 -11.45 -7.99 -14.41
CA ILE A 119 -12.56 -8.52 -15.21
C ILE A 119 -13.76 -8.90 -14.34
N TYR A 120 -13.58 -8.91 -13.01
CA TYR A 120 -14.62 -9.29 -12.07
C TYR A 120 -15.06 -8.13 -11.19
N ASP A 121 -16.35 -8.12 -10.86
CA ASP A 121 -16.83 -7.49 -9.65
C ASP A 121 -16.38 -8.35 -8.48
N VAL A 122 -15.66 -7.74 -7.55
CA VAL A 122 -15.18 -8.38 -6.34
C VAL A 122 -15.96 -7.86 -5.14
N ARG A 123 -16.20 -8.70 -4.14
CA ARG A 123 -16.79 -8.29 -2.86
C ARG A 123 -15.90 -8.73 -1.72
N GLY A 124 -15.88 -7.93 -0.67
CA GLY A 124 -15.42 -8.37 0.63
C GLY A 124 -16.26 -9.56 1.10
N PHE A 125 -15.63 -10.48 1.80
CA PHE A 125 -16.27 -11.67 2.36
C PHE A 125 -15.77 -11.96 3.77
N LEU A 126 -16.66 -12.53 4.57
CA LEU A 126 -16.32 -13.20 5.82
C LEU A 126 -16.65 -14.68 5.69
N TRP A 127 -15.66 -15.54 5.97
CA TRP A 127 -15.78 -16.99 6.00
C TRP A 127 -15.54 -17.50 7.40
N GLN A 128 -16.46 -18.29 7.94
CA GLN A 128 -16.18 -19.08 9.15
C GLN A 128 -15.39 -20.32 8.74
N LEU A 129 -14.19 -20.49 9.28
CA LEU A 129 -13.33 -21.64 9.00
C LEU A 129 -13.26 -22.58 10.22
N ASP A 130 -13.19 -23.89 9.95
CA ASP A 130 -12.82 -24.87 10.96
C ASP A 130 -11.29 -24.95 11.13
N SER A 131 -10.83 -25.76 12.09
CA SER A 131 -9.39 -25.93 12.35
C SER A 131 -8.61 -26.56 11.20
N SER A 132 -9.29 -27.11 10.19
CA SER A 132 -8.71 -27.67 8.97
C SER A 132 -8.77 -26.68 7.80
N GLY A 133 -9.39 -25.49 8.01
CA GLY A 133 -9.56 -24.45 6.98
C GLY A 133 -10.73 -24.68 6.04
N ASN A 134 -11.65 -25.61 6.38
CA ASN A 134 -12.87 -25.74 5.60
C ASN A 134 -13.86 -24.64 5.97
N VAL A 135 -14.55 -24.10 4.97
CA VAL A 135 -15.63 -23.14 5.19
C VAL A 135 -16.82 -23.82 5.86
N ILE A 136 -17.29 -23.26 6.97
CA ILE A 136 -18.45 -23.74 7.72
C ILE A 136 -19.62 -22.78 7.48
N GLY A 137 -20.75 -23.30 7.05
CA GLY A 137 -21.95 -22.48 6.79
C GLY A 137 -21.84 -21.68 5.50
N GLU A 138 -22.70 -20.67 5.39
CA GLU A 138 -22.73 -19.78 4.22
C GLU A 138 -21.79 -18.59 4.46
N PRO A 139 -20.87 -18.31 3.54
CA PRO A 139 -20.02 -17.11 3.63
C PRO A 139 -20.86 -15.83 3.58
N GLN A 140 -20.48 -14.85 4.39
CA GLN A 140 -21.13 -13.54 4.36
C GLN A 140 -20.47 -12.66 3.32
N GLN A 141 -21.22 -12.30 2.26
CA GLN A 141 -20.82 -11.29 1.30
C GLN A 141 -21.02 -9.89 1.91
N LEU A 142 -20.03 -9.00 1.74
CA LEU A 142 -20.05 -7.63 2.22
C LEU A 142 -20.47 -6.68 1.10
N GLY A 143 -21.11 -5.56 1.47
CA GLY A 143 -21.57 -4.54 0.55
C GLY A 143 -20.47 -3.67 -0.07
N THR A 144 -20.90 -2.68 -0.82
CA THR A 144 -20.09 -1.56 -1.31
C THR A 144 -20.60 -0.26 -0.70
N LEU A 145 -19.75 0.76 -0.56
CA LEU A 145 -20.12 2.08 -0.03
C LEU A 145 -21.28 2.75 -0.80
N MET A 146 -21.34 2.49 -2.09
CA MET A 146 -22.42 2.92 -2.98
C MET A 146 -22.72 1.81 -3.97
N PRO A 147 -23.94 1.73 -4.53
CA PRO A 147 -24.21 0.88 -5.68
C PRO A 147 -23.47 1.41 -6.90
N ARG A 148 -23.14 0.51 -7.85
CA ARG A 148 -22.63 0.91 -9.16
C ARG A 148 -23.69 1.72 -9.91
N GLU A 149 -23.28 2.83 -10.52
CA GLU A 149 -24.17 3.59 -11.42
C GLU A 149 -24.52 2.77 -12.66
N GLU A 150 -25.73 2.98 -13.19
CA GLU A 150 -26.27 2.18 -14.30
C GLU A 150 -25.40 2.28 -15.57
N GLU A 151 -24.76 3.43 -15.79
CA GLU A 151 -23.89 3.68 -16.95
C GLU A 151 -22.42 3.26 -16.73
N ASP A 152 -22.02 2.83 -15.50
CA ASP A 152 -20.66 2.39 -15.21
C ASP A 152 -20.50 0.89 -15.51
N GLU A 153 -19.85 0.59 -16.61
CA GLU A 153 -19.58 -0.77 -17.08
C GLU A 153 -18.31 -1.38 -16.47
N ASN A 154 -17.52 -0.58 -15.75
CA ASN A 154 -16.30 -1.08 -15.12
C ASN A 154 -16.60 -1.99 -13.93
N ASP A 155 -15.58 -2.74 -13.46
CA ASP A 155 -15.67 -3.45 -12.19
C ASP A 155 -15.93 -2.48 -11.04
N PHE A 156 -16.79 -2.88 -10.12
CA PHE A 156 -17.17 -2.09 -8.96
C PHE A 156 -17.12 -2.99 -7.72
N SER A 157 -16.14 -2.78 -6.86
CA SER A 157 -15.70 -3.80 -5.91
C SER A 157 -15.55 -3.28 -4.50
N SER A 158 -15.60 -4.19 -3.52
CA SER A 158 -15.17 -3.98 -2.14
C SER A 158 -14.20 -5.08 -1.70
N TYR A 159 -13.40 -4.78 -0.69
CA TYR A 159 -12.34 -5.67 -0.19
C TYR A 159 -12.31 -5.57 1.34
N ALA A 160 -12.33 -6.71 2.04
CA ALA A 160 -12.06 -6.79 3.46
C ALA A 160 -10.61 -7.23 3.68
N TYR A 161 -9.86 -6.47 4.46
CA TYR A 161 -8.45 -6.72 4.73
C TYR A 161 -8.18 -7.16 6.15
N THR A 162 -9.08 -6.85 7.08
CA THR A 162 -8.95 -7.15 8.49
C THR A 162 -10.32 -7.48 9.10
N VAL A 163 -10.33 -8.19 10.23
CA VAL A 163 -11.53 -8.51 11.01
C VAL A 163 -11.18 -8.67 12.49
N ASN A 164 -11.95 -8.03 13.39
CA ASN A 164 -11.78 -8.19 14.82
C ASN A 164 -12.62 -9.37 15.37
N ASN A 165 -12.48 -9.64 16.68
CA ASN A 165 -13.25 -10.71 17.36
C ASN A 165 -14.74 -10.40 17.51
N ASN A 166 -15.17 -9.16 17.29
CA ASN A 166 -16.58 -8.76 17.26
C ASN A 166 -17.23 -8.97 15.88
N GLY A 167 -16.48 -9.44 14.87
CA GLY A 167 -16.96 -9.68 13.51
C GLY A 167 -17.11 -8.41 12.67
N ILE A 168 -16.52 -7.30 13.10
CA ILE A 168 -16.44 -6.08 12.31
C ILE A 168 -15.20 -6.18 11.42
N ALA A 169 -15.39 -5.95 10.11
CA ALA A 169 -14.28 -5.98 9.15
C ALA A 169 -13.92 -4.57 8.65
N GLY A 170 -12.70 -4.42 8.20
CA GLY A 170 -12.18 -3.19 7.60
C GLY A 170 -11.52 -3.43 6.26
N GLY A 171 -11.48 -2.39 5.42
CA GLY A 171 -10.82 -2.49 4.12
C GLY A 171 -11.10 -1.31 3.20
N GLN A 172 -11.44 -1.60 1.96
CA GLN A 172 -11.72 -0.62 0.91
C GLN A 172 -13.01 -0.93 0.16
N SER A 173 -13.66 0.10 -0.34
CA SER A 173 -14.75 -0.05 -1.31
C SER A 173 -14.69 1.05 -2.37
N TRP A 174 -15.10 0.71 -3.58
CA TRP A 174 -15.40 1.71 -4.60
C TRP A 174 -16.53 2.62 -4.14
N THR A 175 -16.42 3.88 -4.55
CA THR A 175 -17.44 4.93 -4.42
C THR A 175 -17.20 5.96 -5.53
N TYR A 176 -18.16 6.85 -5.77
CA TYR A 176 -18.02 7.92 -6.74
C TYR A 176 -17.59 9.22 -6.06
N HIS A 177 -16.72 9.95 -6.73
CA HIS A 177 -16.18 11.22 -6.25
C HIS A 177 -16.66 12.35 -7.17
N PRO A 178 -17.06 13.53 -6.64
CA PRO A 178 -17.64 14.61 -7.46
C PRO A 178 -16.74 15.12 -8.60
N ASP A 179 -15.42 15.10 -8.40
CA ASP A 179 -14.42 15.62 -9.34
C ASP A 179 -13.60 14.52 -10.05
N LEU A 180 -13.82 13.27 -9.67
CA LEU A 180 -13.08 12.11 -10.17
C LEU A 180 -14.11 11.01 -10.43
N ASP A 181 -13.91 10.19 -11.40
CA ASP A 181 -14.72 8.98 -11.60
C ASP A 181 -14.76 8.12 -10.32
N ALA A 182 -15.02 6.84 -10.42
CA ALA A 182 -14.97 5.93 -9.29
C ALA A 182 -13.58 5.90 -8.64
N ILE A 183 -13.54 5.94 -7.30
CA ILE A 183 -12.35 5.87 -6.45
C ILE A 183 -12.54 4.79 -5.39
N LYS A 184 -11.44 4.34 -4.75
CA LYS A 184 -11.50 3.43 -3.60
C LYS A 184 -11.30 4.20 -2.30
N MET A 185 -12.24 4.10 -1.39
CA MET A 185 -12.20 4.75 -0.08
C MET A 185 -12.22 3.72 1.05
N PRO A 186 -11.70 4.09 2.24
CA PRO A 186 -11.73 3.20 3.38
C PRO A 186 -13.16 2.88 3.79
N ALA A 187 -13.42 1.62 4.04
CA ALA A 187 -14.74 1.12 4.43
C ALA A 187 -14.64 0.23 5.68
N ILE A 188 -15.61 0.38 6.56
CA ILE A 188 -15.89 -0.53 7.67
C ILE A 188 -17.11 -1.37 7.28
N PHE A 189 -17.10 -2.64 7.62
CA PHE A 189 -18.20 -3.56 7.34
C PHE A 189 -18.80 -4.07 8.64
N VAL A 190 -20.06 -3.71 8.88
CA VAL A 190 -20.83 -4.12 10.05
C VAL A 190 -22.07 -4.87 9.56
N GLU A 191 -22.29 -6.09 10.03
CA GLU A 191 -23.44 -6.92 9.65
C GLU A 191 -23.63 -7.08 8.11
N GLY A 192 -22.55 -6.95 7.35
CA GLY A 192 -22.53 -7.05 5.89
C GLY A 192 -22.66 -5.72 5.14
N GLU A 193 -23.08 -4.65 5.82
CA GLU A 193 -23.20 -3.32 5.23
C GLU A 193 -21.86 -2.57 5.27
N ALA A 194 -21.58 -1.79 4.21
CA ALA A 194 -20.36 -0.97 4.14
C ALA A 194 -20.64 0.46 4.63
N LEU A 195 -19.83 0.92 5.58
CA LEU A 195 -19.88 2.26 6.17
C LEU A 195 -18.64 3.05 5.76
N ALA A 196 -18.83 4.31 5.35
CA ALA A 196 -17.73 5.19 4.99
C ALA A 196 -17.01 5.70 6.24
N VAL A 197 -15.69 5.60 6.29
CA VAL A 197 -14.88 6.24 7.34
C VAL A 197 -14.95 7.76 7.25
N THR A 198 -15.13 8.30 6.05
CA THR A 198 -15.29 9.73 5.79
C THR A 198 -16.01 9.99 4.49
N GLU A 199 -16.78 11.09 4.45
CA GLU A 199 -17.42 11.63 3.24
C GLU A 199 -16.69 12.89 2.72
N ASP A 200 -15.56 13.28 3.34
CA ASP A 200 -14.81 14.47 2.94
C ASP A 200 -14.14 14.27 1.57
N THR A 201 -14.63 14.98 0.57
CA THR A 201 -14.20 14.86 -0.84
C THR A 201 -12.80 15.41 -1.13
N LYS A 202 -12.10 15.97 -0.14
CA LYS A 202 -10.66 16.28 -0.30
C LYS A 202 -9.83 15.00 -0.43
N TYR A 203 -10.28 13.89 0.18
CA TYR A 203 -9.62 12.61 0.10
C TYR A 203 -10.01 11.88 -1.18
N ARG A 204 -9.04 11.30 -1.84
CA ARG A 204 -9.18 10.69 -3.17
C ARG A 204 -8.88 9.19 -3.17
N TRP A 205 -8.41 8.69 -2.05
CA TRP A 205 -8.04 7.31 -1.85
C TRP A 205 -7.87 7.03 -0.35
N GLY A 206 -7.99 5.77 0.04
CA GLY A 206 -7.70 5.36 1.40
C GLY A 206 -7.98 3.89 1.63
N SER A 207 -7.57 3.40 2.79
CA SER A 207 -7.83 2.03 3.25
C SER A 207 -7.93 1.98 4.76
N VAL A 208 -8.78 1.11 5.28
CA VAL A 208 -8.62 0.53 6.60
C VAL A 208 -7.65 -0.61 6.46
N ASN A 209 -6.63 -0.65 7.32
CA ASN A 209 -5.58 -1.66 7.30
C ASN A 209 -5.71 -2.65 8.45
N ASP A 210 -6.24 -2.18 9.60
CA ASP A 210 -6.40 -3.00 10.80
C ASP A 210 -7.54 -2.48 11.68
N ILE A 211 -8.09 -3.36 12.54
CA ILE A 211 -9.13 -3.06 13.52
C ILE A 211 -8.95 -3.91 14.77
N ASN A 212 -8.94 -3.28 15.95
CA ASN A 212 -8.81 -3.96 17.23
C ASN A 212 -10.17 -4.40 17.82
N ASP A 213 -10.14 -5.13 18.92
CA ASP A 213 -11.34 -5.63 19.59
C ASP A 213 -12.13 -4.55 20.35
N ASN A 214 -11.58 -3.35 20.49
CA ASN A 214 -12.30 -2.17 20.98
C ASN A 214 -13.04 -1.42 19.86
N ASN A 215 -13.20 -2.00 18.68
CA ASN A 215 -13.83 -1.42 17.48
C ASN A 215 -13.15 -0.12 17.02
N VAL A 216 -11.83 -0.02 17.20
CA VAL A 216 -11.03 1.10 16.69
C VAL A 216 -10.26 0.62 15.47
N ALA A 217 -10.56 1.19 14.31
CA ALA A 217 -9.88 0.91 13.06
C ALA A 217 -8.76 1.90 12.79
N THR A 218 -7.73 1.46 12.08
CA THR A 218 -6.63 2.30 11.61
C THR A 218 -6.35 2.10 10.14
N GLY A 219 -5.67 3.06 9.52
CA GLY A 219 -5.35 3.01 8.10
C GLY A 219 -4.79 4.34 7.60
N TYR A 220 -5.09 4.67 6.35
CA TYR A 220 -4.65 5.93 5.77
C TYR A 220 -5.70 6.54 4.83
N LEU A 221 -5.63 7.85 4.70
CA LEU A 221 -6.35 8.67 3.73
C LEU A 221 -5.33 9.40 2.85
N ALA A 222 -5.63 9.56 1.57
CA ALA A 222 -4.76 10.23 0.63
C ALA A 222 -5.44 11.46 0.03
N GLU A 223 -4.74 12.59 0.05
CA GLU A 223 -5.18 13.86 -0.54
C GLU A 223 -4.09 14.50 -1.38
N VAL A 224 -4.45 15.43 -2.25
CA VAL A 224 -3.48 16.15 -3.08
C VAL A 224 -3.18 17.51 -2.45
N ILE A 225 -1.98 17.67 -1.92
CA ILE A 225 -1.48 18.93 -1.35
C ILE A 225 -0.36 19.47 -2.25
N SER A 226 -0.51 20.68 -2.76
CA SER A 226 0.48 21.33 -3.63
C SER A 226 0.90 20.44 -4.82
N SER A 227 -0.07 19.85 -5.50
CA SER A 227 0.11 18.93 -6.64
C SER A 227 0.92 17.66 -6.31
N LYS A 228 1.00 17.28 -5.04
CA LYS A 228 1.62 16.04 -4.59
C LYS A 228 0.61 15.23 -3.79
N LEU A 229 0.58 13.94 -4.04
CA LEU A 229 -0.19 13.04 -3.17
C LEU A 229 0.50 12.98 -1.81
N ARG A 230 -0.32 13.05 -0.76
CA ARG A 230 0.06 12.89 0.64
C ARG A 230 -0.87 11.89 1.28
N THR A 231 -0.32 11.01 2.09
CA THR A 231 -1.08 10.11 2.93
C THR A 231 -1.06 10.60 4.37
N THR A 232 -2.18 10.45 5.05
CA THR A 232 -2.30 10.75 6.47
C THR A 232 -2.89 9.53 7.15
N GLY A 233 -2.17 8.97 8.12
CA GLY A 233 -2.68 7.89 8.97
C GLY A 233 -3.89 8.38 9.77
N PHE A 234 -4.79 7.48 10.11
CA PHE A 234 -5.96 7.79 10.92
C PHE A 234 -6.27 6.68 11.93
N ILE A 235 -7.07 7.02 12.93
CA ILE A 235 -7.86 6.12 13.74
C ILE A 235 -9.34 6.46 13.55
N TYR A 236 -10.20 5.44 13.59
CA TYR A 236 -11.63 5.57 13.46
C TYR A 236 -12.34 4.72 14.51
N SER A 237 -13.07 5.36 15.43
CA SER A 237 -13.93 4.66 16.38
C SER A 237 -15.24 4.30 15.69
N VAL A 238 -15.49 3.00 15.50
CA VAL A 238 -16.72 2.52 14.86
C VAL A 238 -17.94 2.86 15.69
N ASP A 239 -17.86 2.68 17.01
CA ASP A 239 -18.98 2.89 17.94
C ASP A 239 -19.42 4.36 18.02
N ASN A 240 -18.51 5.30 17.80
CA ASN A 240 -18.77 6.74 17.89
C ASN A 240 -18.80 7.43 16.52
N GLU A 241 -18.52 6.69 15.43
CA GLU A 241 -18.40 7.21 14.07
C GLU A 241 -17.40 8.39 13.98
N GLN A 242 -16.31 8.32 14.75
CA GLN A 242 -15.36 9.42 14.90
C GLN A 242 -14.03 9.11 14.21
N LEU A 243 -13.68 9.94 13.23
CA LEU A 243 -12.40 9.96 12.54
C LEU A 243 -11.44 10.94 13.21
N THR A 244 -10.22 10.48 13.51
CA THR A 244 -9.10 11.31 13.98
C THR A 244 -7.88 11.03 13.12
N THR A 245 -7.29 12.08 12.54
CA THR A 245 -6.05 11.94 11.75
C THR A 245 -4.82 11.99 12.66
N LEU A 246 -3.82 11.19 12.34
CA LEU A 246 -2.57 11.12 13.10
C LEU A 246 -1.64 12.30 12.77
N PRO A 247 -0.85 12.79 13.75
CA PRO A 247 -0.06 14.02 13.58
C PRO A 247 1.11 13.88 12.60
N GLY A 248 1.75 12.70 12.51
CA GLY A 248 3.01 12.49 11.79
C GLY A 248 4.23 13.06 12.51
N PHE A 249 5.45 12.77 12.01
CA PHE A 249 6.70 13.27 12.59
C PHE A 249 6.90 14.79 12.42
N PHE A 250 6.29 15.37 11.41
CA PHE A 250 6.28 16.82 11.18
C PHE A 250 5.07 17.22 10.35
N THR A 251 4.71 18.49 10.37
CA THR A 251 3.57 19.01 9.61
C THR A 251 3.72 18.74 8.11
N GLY A 252 2.80 17.95 7.53
CA GLY A 252 2.83 17.53 6.13
C GLY A 252 3.71 16.31 5.85
N SER A 253 4.14 15.59 6.90
CA SER A 253 4.68 14.23 6.80
C SER A 253 3.63 13.30 6.20
N SER A 254 3.98 12.50 5.20
CA SER A 254 3.11 11.40 4.78
C SER A 254 3.24 10.23 5.74
N THR A 255 2.11 9.74 6.22
CA THR A 255 2.02 8.64 7.20
C THR A 255 1.05 7.57 6.72
N VAL A 256 1.32 6.34 7.08
CA VAL A 256 0.43 5.19 6.93
C VAL A 256 0.42 4.44 8.24
N ALA A 257 -0.75 4.27 8.84
CA ALA A 257 -0.92 3.40 9.99
C ALA A 257 -1.24 1.98 9.48
N ASN A 258 -0.44 1.01 9.90
CA ASN A 258 -0.52 -0.35 9.39
C ASN A 258 -1.26 -1.28 10.34
N ALA A 259 -1.09 -1.11 11.67
CA ALA A 259 -1.73 -1.97 12.65
C ALA A 259 -2.02 -1.22 13.96
N ILE A 260 -2.96 -1.75 14.74
CA ILE A 260 -3.37 -1.27 16.08
C ILE A 260 -3.65 -2.46 16.99
N ASN A 261 -3.17 -2.41 18.24
CA ASN A 261 -3.51 -3.41 19.25
C ASN A 261 -4.68 -2.97 20.16
N ASP A 262 -5.09 -3.83 21.08
CA ASP A 262 -6.20 -3.55 22.01
C ASP A 262 -5.89 -2.47 23.05
N ASP A 263 -4.61 -2.21 23.32
CA ASP A 263 -4.19 -1.09 24.17
C ASP A 263 -4.26 0.27 23.43
N GLY A 264 -4.61 0.27 22.12
CA GLY A 264 -4.72 1.48 21.31
C GLY A 264 -3.36 1.97 20.77
N ILE A 265 -2.33 1.14 20.81
CA ILE A 265 -1.02 1.46 20.23
C ILE A 265 -1.08 1.23 18.72
N VAL A 266 -0.87 2.29 17.96
CA VAL A 266 -0.83 2.30 16.49
C VAL A 266 0.61 2.25 16.02
N VAL A 267 0.89 1.41 15.03
CA VAL A 267 2.20 1.32 14.38
C VAL A 267 2.09 1.50 12.87
N GLY A 268 3.18 1.93 12.25
CA GLY A 268 3.16 2.14 10.81
C GLY A 268 4.46 2.75 10.27
N THR A 269 4.34 3.55 9.21
CA THR A 269 5.48 4.23 8.58
C THR A 269 5.18 5.72 8.37
N GLY A 270 6.19 6.57 8.56
CA GLY A 270 6.07 8.01 8.36
C GLY A 270 7.33 8.61 7.75
N GLU A 271 7.18 9.73 7.03
CA GLU A 271 8.30 10.52 6.55
C GLU A 271 8.93 11.27 7.73
N VAL A 272 10.25 11.13 7.94
CA VAL A 272 10.99 11.77 9.05
C VAL A 272 11.71 13.04 8.65
N GLU A 273 11.87 13.30 7.34
CA GLU A 273 12.55 14.49 6.83
C GLU A 273 11.76 15.20 5.74
N ALA A 274 11.73 16.54 5.81
CA ALA A 274 11.09 17.41 4.83
C ALA A 274 12.05 17.83 3.71
N THR A 275 12.78 16.89 3.09
CA THR A 275 13.70 17.22 1.99
C THR A 275 12.98 17.28 0.63
N LEU A 276 13.57 18.02 -0.34
CA LEU A 276 12.97 18.18 -1.67
C LEU A 276 13.21 17.00 -2.61
N ALA A 277 14.23 16.17 -2.36
CA ALA A 277 14.68 15.16 -3.31
C ALA A 277 14.24 13.73 -2.93
N THR A 278 14.52 13.29 -1.73
CA THR A 278 14.11 12.00 -1.16
C THR A 278 13.60 12.27 0.25
N ARG A 279 12.53 11.57 0.63
CA ARG A 279 12.01 11.65 1.98
C ARG A 279 12.30 10.33 2.65
N ASP A 280 13.17 10.39 3.66
CA ASP A 280 13.48 9.22 4.46
C ASP A 280 12.27 8.85 5.33
N ARG A 281 12.13 7.57 5.60
CA ARG A 281 11.02 7.01 6.35
C ARG A 281 11.52 6.25 7.56
N ALA A 282 10.71 6.27 8.59
CA ALA A 282 10.90 5.42 9.75
C ALA A 282 9.60 4.71 10.13
N GLY A 283 9.74 3.54 10.74
CA GLY A 283 8.66 2.94 11.49
C GLY A 283 8.34 3.79 12.71
N PHE A 284 7.06 3.96 13.00
CA PHE A 284 6.59 4.69 14.17
C PHE A 284 5.74 3.83 15.09
N MET A 285 5.65 4.26 16.34
CA MET A 285 4.67 3.86 17.33
C MET A 285 3.96 5.12 17.84
N PHE A 286 2.65 5.01 18.09
CA PHE A 286 1.80 6.12 18.56
C PHE A 286 0.74 5.59 19.51
N ASP A 287 0.67 6.14 20.72
CA ASP A 287 -0.37 5.84 21.70
C ASP A 287 -1.61 6.69 21.40
N SER A 288 -2.66 6.07 20.86
CA SER A 288 -3.89 6.76 20.50
C SER A 288 -4.79 7.09 21.68
N THR A 289 -4.49 6.59 22.86
CA THR A 289 -5.25 6.80 24.09
C THR A 289 -4.74 7.97 24.93
N GLU A 290 -3.49 8.40 24.68
CA GLU A 290 -2.85 9.51 25.38
C GLU A 290 -3.13 10.85 24.69
N GLU A 291 -3.67 11.81 25.44
CA GLU A 291 -3.90 13.16 24.91
C GLU A 291 -2.59 13.90 24.64
N GLY A 292 -2.41 14.31 23.39
CA GLY A 292 -1.19 15.00 22.96
C GLY A 292 -0.01 14.08 22.69
N ALA A 293 -0.24 12.77 22.54
CA ALA A 293 0.82 11.83 22.14
C ALA A 293 1.52 12.27 20.87
N GLU A 294 2.81 12.01 20.80
CA GLU A 294 3.67 12.24 19.63
C GLU A 294 4.12 10.90 19.03
N PHE A 295 4.53 10.94 17.76
CA PHE A 295 5.12 9.76 17.13
C PHE A 295 6.47 9.43 17.76
N ILE A 296 6.63 8.18 18.17
CA ILE A 296 7.91 7.62 18.59
C ILE A 296 8.54 6.96 17.35
N ASN A 297 9.74 7.41 16.98
CA ASN A 297 10.53 6.75 15.95
C ASN A 297 11.09 5.43 16.51
N LEU A 298 10.78 4.31 15.88
CA LEU A 298 11.23 3.02 16.36
C LEU A 298 12.76 2.84 16.31
N ASN A 299 13.47 3.65 15.54
CA ASN A 299 14.92 3.68 15.57
C ASN A 299 15.48 4.26 16.89
N ASP A 300 14.68 5.07 17.61
CA ASP A 300 15.06 5.63 18.90
C ASP A 300 14.81 4.64 20.06
N THR A 301 14.10 3.54 19.79
CA THR A 301 13.82 2.47 20.77
C THR A 301 14.87 1.36 20.78
N ILE A 302 15.80 1.36 19.84
CA ILE A 302 16.89 0.37 19.75
C ILE A 302 18.24 1.05 19.94
N SER A 303 19.29 0.27 20.26
CA SER A 303 20.64 0.80 20.39
C SER A 303 21.07 1.54 19.11
N CYS A 304 21.68 2.71 19.25
CA CYS A 304 22.22 3.47 18.12
C CYS A 304 23.29 2.69 17.32
N ASP A 305 23.92 1.70 17.93
CA ASP A 305 24.87 0.80 17.24
C ASP A 305 24.19 -0.40 16.57
N ALA A 306 22.85 -0.51 16.64
CA ALA A 306 22.14 -1.58 15.98
C ALA A 306 22.32 -1.48 14.45
N PRO A 307 22.59 -2.62 13.77
CA PRO A 307 22.85 -2.61 12.32
C PRO A 307 21.58 -2.45 11.49
N TYR A 308 20.49 -1.99 12.07
CA TYR A 308 19.17 -1.91 11.49
C TYR A 308 18.70 -0.46 11.41
N ASN A 309 18.10 -0.08 10.29
CA ASN A 309 17.30 1.13 10.14
C ASN A 309 15.84 0.71 9.88
N ILE A 310 14.99 0.86 10.90
CA ILE A 310 13.57 0.46 10.83
C ILE A 310 12.84 1.48 10.00
N ILE A 311 12.36 1.06 8.83
CA ILE A 311 11.68 1.93 7.85
C ILE A 311 10.16 1.83 7.92
N GLU A 312 9.63 0.72 8.46
CA GLU A 312 8.21 0.45 8.53
C GLU A 312 7.90 -0.55 9.65
N ALA A 313 6.91 -0.26 10.49
CA ALA A 313 6.30 -1.22 11.39
C ALA A 313 5.06 -1.82 10.70
N ASN A 314 5.03 -3.14 10.57
CA ASN A 314 4.04 -3.84 9.78
C ASN A 314 2.86 -4.35 10.63
N SER A 315 3.14 -4.79 11.86
CA SER A 315 2.14 -5.38 12.77
C SER A 315 2.54 -5.20 14.22
N ILE A 316 1.57 -5.19 15.10
CA ILE A 316 1.72 -5.19 16.56
C ILE A 316 0.71 -6.15 17.17
N ASN A 317 1.06 -6.81 18.28
CA ASN A 317 0.11 -7.62 19.06
C ASN A 317 -0.20 -6.97 20.42
N ASP A 318 -1.13 -7.56 21.20
CA ASP A 318 -1.55 -7.05 22.51
C ASP A 318 -0.46 -7.14 23.60
N SER A 319 0.59 -7.90 23.36
CA SER A 319 1.81 -7.87 24.21
C SER A 319 2.77 -6.74 23.82
N GLY A 320 2.42 -5.90 22.84
CA GLY A 320 3.24 -4.79 22.34
C GLY A 320 4.41 -5.25 21.46
N VAL A 321 4.46 -6.51 21.06
CA VAL A 321 5.51 -7.02 20.15
C VAL A 321 5.22 -6.53 18.74
N ILE A 322 6.22 -5.86 18.13
CA ILE A 322 6.13 -5.28 16.79
C ILE A 322 6.96 -6.13 15.81
N VAL A 323 6.37 -6.42 14.65
CA VAL A 323 7.10 -6.93 13.48
C VAL A 323 7.33 -5.76 12.52
N ALA A 324 8.59 -5.55 12.13
CA ALA A 324 8.98 -4.40 11.33
C ALA A 324 9.88 -4.78 10.15
N THR A 325 9.86 -3.96 9.13
CA THR A 325 10.79 -3.99 8.00
C THR A 325 11.94 -3.03 8.28
N ALA A 326 13.17 -3.52 8.15
CA ALA A 326 14.36 -2.72 8.35
C ALA A 326 15.34 -2.86 7.19
N LEU A 327 16.16 -1.84 6.99
CA LEU A 327 17.35 -1.90 6.16
C LEU A 327 18.53 -2.28 7.03
N LYS A 328 19.33 -3.22 6.54
CA LYS A 328 20.58 -3.66 7.17
C LYS A 328 21.72 -3.50 6.19
N ALA A 329 22.77 -2.79 6.62
CA ALA A 329 23.99 -2.69 5.83
C ALA A 329 24.72 -4.05 5.82
N GLU A 330 25.03 -4.57 4.65
CA GLU A 330 25.74 -5.82 4.42
C GLU A 330 26.94 -5.60 3.51
N GLU A 331 28.13 -6.06 3.94
CA GLU A 331 29.32 -6.06 3.10
C GLU A 331 29.26 -7.22 2.09
N TYR A 332 29.63 -6.94 0.85
CA TYR A 332 29.79 -7.94 -0.18
C TYR A 332 31.02 -7.64 -1.04
N THR A 333 31.56 -8.66 -1.69
CA THR A 333 32.67 -8.50 -2.62
C THR A 333 32.10 -8.44 -4.04
N ASP A 334 32.42 -7.38 -4.77
CA ASP A 334 31.99 -7.21 -6.17
C ASP A 334 32.79 -8.09 -7.14
N SER A 335 32.47 -8.01 -8.42
CA SER A 335 33.14 -8.80 -9.48
C SER A 335 34.60 -8.41 -9.74
N GLU A 336 35.02 -7.26 -9.19
CA GLU A 336 36.41 -6.75 -9.29
C GLU A 336 37.25 -7.13 -8.06
N GLY A 337 36.60 -7.76 -7.05
CA GLY A 337 37.27 -8.19 -5.80
C GLY A 337 37.29 -7.10 -4.72
N GLU A 338 36.59 -5.98 -4.94
CA GLU A 338 36.51 -4.88 -3.98
C GLU A 338 35.36 -5.11 -2.98
N THR A 339 35.59 -4.74 -1.70
CA THR A 339 34.54 -4.79 -0.68
C THR A 339 33.64 -3.58 -0.81
N GLN A 340 32.36 -3.82 -1.02
CA GLN A 340 31.30 -2.84 -1.13
C GLN A 340 30.26 -3.05 -0.04
N THR A 341 29.46 -2.03 0.26
CA THR A 341 28.33 -2.13 1.19
C THR A 341 27.02 -1.90 0.44
N ARG A 342 26.02 -2.74 0.71
CA ARG A 342 24.65 -2.58 0.21
C ARG A 342 23.67 -2.67 1.35
N ASP A 343 22.53 -2.00 1.20
CA ASP A 343 21.38 -2.18 2.08
C ASP A 343 20.57 -3.39 1.64
N VAL A 344 20.29 -4.30 2.56
CA VAL A 344 19.39 -5.44 2.37
C VAL A 344 18.14 -5.24 3.23
N VAL A 345 16.98 -5.60 2.68
CA VAL A 345 15.72 -5.56 3.41
C VAL A 345 15.61 -6.80 4.28
N VAL A 346 15.34 -6.60 5.57
CA VAL A 346 15.16 -7.67 6.55
C VAL A 346 13.91 -7.42 7.39
N THR A 347 13.33 -8.50 7.91
CA THR A 347 12.27 -8.42 8.91
C THR A 347 12.89 -8.54 10.30
N VAL A 348 12.50 -7.64 11.20
CA VAL A 348 12.91 -7.61 12.59
C VAL A 348 11.73 -7.71 13.53
N LYS A 349 11.97 -8.31 14.71
CA LYS A 349 11.00 -8.35 15.81
C LYS A 349 11.50 -7.41 16.90
N LEU A 350 10.65 -6.47 17.30
CA LEU A 350 10.88 -5.60 18.45
C LEU A 350 10.03 -6.12 19.62
N ASP A 351 10.69 -6.36 20.76
CA ASP A 351 10.04 -6.91 21.94
C ASP A 351 10.15 -5.88 23.09
N PRO A 352 9.03 -5.28 23.53
CA PRO A 352 9.06 -4.25 24.55
C PRO A 352 9.59 -4.77 25.91
N SER A 353 9.52 -6.08 26.16
CA SER A 353 10.07 -6.67 27.39
C SER A 353 11.59 -6.62 27.46
N ALA A 354 12.27 -6.37 26.35
CA ALA A 354 13.72 -6.18 26.25
C ALA A 354 14.14 -4.71 26.36
N ALA A 355 13.18 -3.76 26.43
CA ALA A 355 13.46 -2.34 26.52
C ALA A 355 13.76 -1.91 27.96
N ASP A 356 14.69 -0.98 28.13
CA ASP A 356 15.01 -0.34 29.42
C ASP A 356 14.10 0.89 29.71
N GLY A 357 13.19 1.21 28.79
CA GLY A 357 12.19 2.28 28.89
C GLY A 357 12.73 3.68 28.58
N GLU A 358 14.00 3.82 28.20
CA GLU A 358 14.57 5.09 27.76
C GLU A 358 14.69 5.13 26.23
N LEU A 359 14.32 6.28 25.61
CA LEU A 359 14.56 6.51 24.19
C LEU A 359 16.00 6.94 23.95
N ASN A 360 16.62 6.38 22.92
CA ASN A 360 17.96 6.72 22.52
C ASN A 360 17.95 7.95 21.59
N ASP A 361 18.72 8.98 21.90
CA ASP A 361 18.97 10.09 20.96
C ASP A 361 20.10 9.71 20.00
N CYS A 362 19.75 9.11 18.88
CA CYS A 362 20.68 8.66 17.86
C CYS A 362 21.08 9.76 16.86
N THR A 363 20.58 10.97 16.99
CA THR A 363 20.84 12.09 16.06
C THR A 363 22.33 12.53 16.10
N GLN A 364 23.07 12.23 17.15
CA GLN A 364 24.49 12.54 17.29
C GLN A 364 25.43 11.55 16.55
N GLN A 365 24.91 10.44 16.05
CA GLN A 365 25.69 9.44 15.28
C GLN A 365 25.59 9.60 13.76
N GLU A 366 25.16 10.73 13.25
CA GLU A 366 25.15 11.04 11.80
C GLU A 366 26.55 11.15 11.20
N ASN A 367 27.34 10.09 11.33
CA ASN A 367 28.32 9.72 10.31
C ASN A 367 27.65 8.79 9.27
N ARG A 368 26.40 9.07 8.91
CA ARG A 368 25.80 8.49 7.69
C ARG A 368 26.65 9.01 6.54
N VAL A 369 27.19 8.07 5.79
CA VAL A 369 28.00 8.26 4.60
C VAL A 369 27.45 9.47 3.84
N GLU A 370 28.11 10.64 4.01
CA GLU A 370 27.90 11.74 3.09
C GLU A 370 28.07 11.15 1.70
N ARG A 371 26.99 11.02 0.95
CA ARG A 371 27.12 10.83 -0.49
C ARG A 371 28.00 11.99 -0.92
N GLN A 372 29.25 11.69 -1.24
CA GLN A 372 30.13 12.62 -1.94
C GLN A 372 29.51 12.86 -3.33
N GLY A 373 28.39 13.59 -3.33
CA GLY A 373 27.94 14.30 -4.51
C GLY A 373 29.10 15.19 -4.88
N ALA A 374 29.61 15.02 -6.10
CA ALA A 374 30.76 15.66 -6.66
C ALA A 374 30.97 17.06 -6.05
N SER A 375 31.84 17.18 -5.06
CA SER A 375 32.28 18.46 -4.58
C SER A 375 33.05 19.06 -5.77
N LEU A 376 32.45 20.05 -6.41
CA LEU A 376 33.23 20.95 -7.26
C LEU A 376 34.27 21.58 -6.35
N GLY A 377 35.43 20.94 -6.24
CA GLY A 377 36.52 21.47 -5.42
C GLY A 377 36.82 22.90 -5.84
N LEU A 378 37.25 23.76 -4.88
CA LEU A 378 37.63 25.13 -5.12
C LEU A 378 38.54 25.28 -6.37
N GLY A 379 39.29 24.25 -6.75
CA GLY A 379 40.11 24.19 -7.96
C GLY A 379 39.32 24.20 -9.27
N THR A 380 38.13 23.65 -9.33
CA THR A 380 37.26 23.69 -10.52
C THR A 380 36.59 25.04 -10.69
N LEU A 381 36.22 25.69 -9.60
CA LEU A 381 35.69 27.06 -9.63
C LEU A 381 36.76 28.09 -10.10
N LEU A 382 38.01 27.93 -9.66
CA LEU A 382 39.13 28.76 -10.13
C LEU A 382 39.49 28.47 -11.61
N GLY A 383 39.32 27.24 -12.09
CA GLY A 383 39.49 26.86 -13.49
C GLY A 383 38.48 27.55 -14.41
N PHE A 384 37.23 27.60 -14.04
CA PHE A 384 36.19 28.29 -14.82
C PHE A 384 36.32 29.82 -14.80
N MET A 385 36.76 30.43 -13.69
CA MET A 385 37.04 31.84 -13.63
C MET A 385 38.30 32.21 -14.46
N GLY A 386 39.32 31.36 -14.49
CA GLY A 386 40.51 31.54 -15.33
C GLY A 386 40.22 31.48 -16.83
N LEU A 387 39.37 30.55 -17.27
CA LEU A 387 38.91 30.43 -18.66
C LEU A 387 38.06 31.65 -19.10
N GLY A 388 37.17 32.12 -18.23
CA GLY A 388 36.35 33.30 -18.47
C GLY A 388 37.19 34.58 -18.65
N ALA A 389 38.26 34.73 -17.86
CA ALA A 389 39.18 35.86 -17.96
C ALA A 389 40.01 35.81 -19.25
N LEU A 390 40.50 34.63 -19.66
CA LEU A 390 41.24 34.45 -20.93
C LEU A 390 40.35 34.74 -22.16
N ILE A 391 39.10 34.30 -22.18
CA ILE A 391 38.17 34.59 -23.28
C ILE A 391 37.85 36.08 -23.37
N SER A 392 37.76 36.80 -22.24
CA SER A 392 37.52 38.24 -22.21
C SER A 392 38.71 39.05 -22.73
N VAL A 393 39.95 38.61 -22.47
CA VAL A 393 41.18 39.23 -22.97
C VAL A 393 41.34 39.02 -24.48
N PHE A 394 41.01 37.83 -25.00
CA PHE A 394 41.04 37.58 -26.45
C PHE A 394 39.97 38.36 -27.21
N ARG A 395 38.76 38.55 -26.66
CA ARG A 395 37.72 39.39 -27.28
C ARG A 395 38.08 40.90 -27.27
N ARG A 396 38.86 41.39 -26.32
CA ARG A 396 39.33 42.78 -26.32
C ARG A 396 40.42 43.03 -27.35
N LYS A 397 41.33 42.07 -27.61
CA LYS A 397 42.37 42.21 -28.65
C LYS A 397 41.82 42.12 -30.09
N SER A 398 40.72 41.48 -30.34
CA SER A 398 40.10 41.40 -31.67
C SER A 398 39.33 42.66 -32.07
N LYS A 399 39.04 43.60 -31.15
CA LYS A 399 38.36 44.89 -31.41
C LYS A 399 39.28 46.06 -31.61
N ILE A 400 40.61 45.85 -31.51
CA ILE A 400 41.61 46.94 -31.70
C ILE A 400 42.26 46.88 -33.10
N ASN A 401 41.98 45.85 -33.90
CA ASN A 401 42.53 45.65 -35.26
C ASN A 401 41.43 45.56 -36.35
N SER A 402 40.37 46.38 -36.24
CA SER A 402 39.43 46.61 -37.34
C SER A 402 39.09 48.08 -37.45
#